data_bda60b8535da891dc1d9085ed3a8c9ff
#
_entry.id   bda60b8535da891dc1d9085ed3a8c9ff
#
_cell.length_a   1.000
_cell.length_b   1.000
_cell.length_c   1.000
_cell.angle_alpha   90.00
_cell.angle_beta   90.00
_cell.angle_gamma   90.00
#
_symmetry.space_group_name_H-M   'P 1'
#
loop_
_entity.id
_entity.type
_entity.pdbx_description
1 polymer ?
#
loop_
_entity_poly.entity_id
_entity_poly.type
_entity_poly.pdbx_seq_one_letter_code
_entity_poly.pdbx_strand_id
1 'polypeptide(L)'
;VARTQERAYIPVDVRRDLWVAAGGRCEFRGCCKPVDRDFLTKRKCIVGEYAHIIADSPGGARGIPGESERLAKDPRNLMLACFDCHSRIDRHGKNNEYTQEQLHAMKREHEARIERVYSATGVRDSLPILMSFPVGAHVPVVELGQIHYAMLENSGYTRFPVDKHINIDRADFDIFDDSPDFWPRAERVVTDTYERRIQPEITARGGTAHITIAAFAPIPMLMKLGALLGDKTEAMVLDLPGDRWLWDKRPECSAPQFTYDVPDTLPREVAAVVSISNRAVHPATAGVVEFRALEPNRGIIRNEEHLQAFRQEFNSFLMRLVRAGVRVLHLYPATPLSASVEIGRMLLPKTFEEVHVWEWKAPTWKAAVRLK
;
A
#
# COMPACT_ATOMS: atom_id res chain seq x y z
N VAL A 1 -35.90 -14.40 -45.62
CA VAL A 1 -34.60 -15.05 -45.43
C VAL A 1 -33.64 -13.93 -45.09
N ALA A 2 -33.34 -13.73 -43.78
CA ALA A 2 -32.33 -12.77 -43.32
C ALA A 2 -30.97 -13.30 -43.78
N ARG A 3 -30.26 -12.55 -44.64
CA ARG A 3 -28.85 -12.78 -44.93
C ARG A 3 -28.11 -12.69 -43.60
N THR A 4 -27.56 -13.83 -43.14
CA THR A 4 -26.52 -13.87 -42.13
C THR A 4 -25.33 -13.04 -42.68
N GLN A 5 -25.18 -11.83 -42.20
CA GLN A 5 -24.03 -10.99 -42.53
C GLN A 5 -22.80 -11.72 -41.98
N GLU A 6 -21.90 -12.17 -42.87
CA GLU A 6 -20.61 -12.77 -42.46
C GLU A 6 -19.86 -11.74 -41.61
N ARG A 7 -19.49 -12.13 -40.40
CA ARG A 7 -18.65 -11.30 -39.51
C ARG A 7 -17.32 -10.97 -40.22
N ALA A 8 -16.87 -9.74 -40.13
CA ALA A 8 -15.62 -9.32 -40.72
C ALA A 8 -14.45 -10.19 -40.21
N TYR A 9 -13.70 -10.79 -41.16
CA TYR A 9 -12.50 -11.54 -40.82
C TYR A 9 -11.44 -10.61 -40.21
N ILE A 10 -11.04 -10.88 -38.95
CA ILE A 10 -9.95 -10.15 -38.27
C ILE A 10 -8.64 -10.89 -38.56
N PRO A 11 -7.62 -10.20 -39.13
CA PRO A 11 -6.31 -10.79 -39.44
C PRO A 11 -5.62 -11.42 -38.23
N VAL A 12 -4.80 -12.45 -38.45
CA VAL A 12 -4.13 -13.20 -37.37
C VAL A 12 -3.17 -12.34 -36.56
N ASP A 13 -2.45 -11.45 -37.21
CA ASP A 13 -1.56 -10.47 -36.61
C ASP A 13 -2.32 -9.49 -35.69
N VAL A 14 -3.43 -8.94 -36.15
CA VAL A 14 -4.30 -8.08 -35.33
C VAL A 14 -4.83 -8.84 -34.11
N ARG A 15 -5.28 -10.08 -34.30
CA ARG A 15 -5.73 -10.92 -33.17
C ARG A 15 -4.63 -11.17 -32.17
N ARG A 16 -3.42 -11.50 -32.63
CA ARG A 16 -2.25 -11.69 -31.77
C ARG A 16 -1.92 -10.43 -30.97
N ASP A 17 -1.88 -9.29 -31.65
CA ASP A 17 -1.52 -8.01 -31.02
C ASP A 17 -2.55 -7.60 -29.95
N LEU A 18 -3.84 -7.83 -30.19
CA LEU A 18 -4.90 -7.65 -29.19
C LEU A 18 -4.72 -8.57 -27.97
N TRP A 19 -4.36 -9.83 -28.20
CA TRP A 19 -4.12 -10.77 -27.10
C TRP A 19 -2.93 -10.37 -26.25
N VAL A 20 -1.86 -9.88 -26.86
CA VAL A 20 -0.68 -9.41 -26.17
C VAL A 20 -1.00 -8.14 -25.36
N ALA A 21 -1.63 -7.16 -25.98
CA ALA A 21 -2.00 -5.91 -25.33
C ALA A 21 -2.97 -6.11 -24.16
N ALA A 22 -3.92 -7.04 -24.30
CA ALA A 22 -4.87 -7.38 -23.24
C ALA A 22 -4.31 -8.33 -22.17
N GLY A 23 -3.10 -8.89 -22.35
CA GLY A 23 -2.52 -9.89 -21.44
C GLY A 23 -3.35 -11.18 -21.35
N GLY A 24 -4.11 -11.54 -22.40
CA GLY A 24 -5.01 -12.69 -22.43
C GLY A 24 -6.21 -12.57 -21.47
N ARG A 25 -6.67 -11.35 -21.17
CA ARG A 25 -7.77 -11.08 -20.24
C ARG A 25 -8.84 -10.19 -20.85
N CYS A 26 -10.06 -10.32 -20.32
CA CYS A 26 -11.17 -9.47 -20.72
C CYS A 26 -10.92 -8.01 -20.33
N GLU A 27 -10.97 -7.10 -21.31
CA GLU A 27 -10.71 -5.67 -21.14
C GLU A 27 -11.90 -4.88 -20.57
N PHE A 28 -13.06 -5.54 -20.44
CA PHE A 28 -14.25 -4.89 -19.88
C PHE A 28 -14.02 -4.51 -18.41
N ARG A 29 -14.27 -3.25 -18.07
CA ARG A 29 -14.04 -2.71 -16.72
C ARG A 29 -14.72 -3.55 -15.65
N GLY A 30 -13.97 -3.95 -14.62
CA GLY A 30 -14.44 -4.78 -13.51
C GLY A 30 -14.50 -6.29 -13.81
N CYS A 31 -14.20 -6.76 -15.03
CA CYS A 31 -14.19 -8.18 -15.36
C CYS A 31 -12.82 -8.84 -15.19
N CYS A 32 -11.86 -8.48 -16.02
CA CYS A 32 -10.48 -9.00 -16.02
C CYS A 32 -10.34 -10.54 -15.98
N LYS A 33 -11.39 -11.31 -16.39
CA LYS A 33 -11.34 -12.78 -16.46
C LYS A 33 -10.31 -13.23 -17.49
N PRO A 34 -9.51 -14.29 -17.20
CA PRO A 34 -8.69 -14.91 -18.23
C PRO A 34 -9.58 -15.47 -19.34
N VAL A 35 -9.17 -15.30 -20.60
CA VAL A 35 -9.93 -15.75 -21.77
C VAL A 35 -9.20 -16.85 -22.55
N ASP A 36 -8.12 -17.38 -22.00
CA ASP A 36 -7.33 -18.53 -22.49
C ASP A 36 -7.75 -19.86 -21.89
N ARG A 37 -8.76 -19.86 -21.01
CA ARG A 37 -9.20 -21.03 -20.26
C ARG A 37 -10.65 -20.94 -19.81
N ASP A 38 -11.27 -22.09 -19.62
CA ASP A 38 -12.57 -22.15 -18.97
C ASP A 38 -12.49 -21.69 -17.50
N PHE A 39 -13.40 -20.83 -17.10
CA PHE A 39 -13.36 -20.22 -15.77
C PHE A 39 -13.61 -21.22 -14.63
N LEU A 40 -14.48 -22.23 -14.86
CA LEU A 40 -14.85 -23.21 -13.84
C LEU A 40 -13.86 -24.38 -13.81
N THR A 41 -13.63 -25.01 -14.96
CA THR A 41 -12.80 -26.23 -15.05
C THR A 41 -11.30 -25.94 -15.10
N LYS A 42 -10.90 -24.69 -15.32
CA LYS A 42 -9.51 -24.26 -15.54
C LYS A 42 -8.82 -24.91 -16.75
N ARG A 43 -9.53 -25.67 -17.56
CA ARG A 43 -8.99 -26.27 -18.77
C ARG A 43 -8.65 -25.20 -19.81
N LYS A 44 -7.52 -25.38 -20.49
CA LYS A 44 -7.11 -24.48 -21.57
C LYS A 44 -8.11 -24.57 -22.73
N CYS A 45 -8.72 -23.44 -23.06
CA CYS A 45 -9.58 -23.26 -24.22
C CYS A 45 -9.71 -21.76 -24.50
N ILE A 46 -9.76 -21.38 -25.75
CA ILE A 46 -9.95 -19.96 -26.11
C ILE A 46 -11.43 -19.64 -25.96
N VAL A 47 -11.75 -18.83 -24.97
CA VAL A 47 -13.10 -18.30 -24.70
C VAL A 47 -13.18 -16.78 -24.92
N GLY A 48 -12.11 -16.19 -25.43
CA GLY A 48 -12.03 -14.78 -25.77
C GLY A 48 -12.70 -14.48 -27.12
N GLU A 49 -13.42 -13.38 -27.15
CA GLU A 49 -14.05 -12.84 -28.36
C GLU A 49 -13.53 -11.43 -28.64
N TYR A 50 -13.53 -11.05 -29.90
CA TYR A 50 -13.14 -9.73 -30.36
C TYR A 50 -14.38 -8.86 -30.50
N ALA A 51 -14.58 -7.97 -29.53
CA ALA A 51 -15.70 -7.04 -29.52
C ALA A 51 -15.36 -5.78 -30.31
N HIS A 52 -16.20 -5.42 -31.28
CA HIS A 52 -16.07 -4.16 -32.00
C HIS A 52 -16.60 -3.00 -31.12
N ILE A 53 -15.83 -1.94 -30.98
CA ILE A 53 -16.26 -0.71 -30.31
C ILE A 53 -17.26 0.03 -31.20
N ILE A 54 -16.91 0.29 -32.46
CA ILE A 54 -17.83 0.65 -33.54
C ILE A 54 -18.07 -0.61 -34.36
N ALA A 55 -19.30 -1.05 -34.46
CA ALA A 55 -19.64 -2.29 -35.18
C ALA A 55 -19.00 -2.37 -36.57
N ASP A 56 -18.76 -3.59 -37.05
CA ASP A 56 -18.23 -3.85 -38.39
C ASP A 56 -19.20 -3.52 -39.52
N SER A 57 -20.46 -3.22 -39.17
CA SER A 57 -21.50 -2.81 -40.11
C SER A 57 -22.30 -1.61 -39.59
N PRO A 58 -22.80 -0.73 -40.46
CA PRO A 58 -23.55 0.47 -40.07
C PRO A 58 -24.84 0.17 -39.27
N GLY A 59 -25.44 -1.00 -39.46
CA GLY A 59 -26.64 -1.44 -38.74
C GLY A 59 -26.39 -2.11 -37.41
N GLY A 60 -25.13 -2.30 -37.04
CA GLY A 60 -24.71 -2.89 -35.75
C GLY A 60 -24.69 -1.92 -34.60
N ALA A 61 -24.27 -2.41 -33.43
CA ALA A 61 -24.13 -1.59 -32.24
C ALA A 61 -23.11 -0.46 -32.46
N ARG A 62 -23.52 0.79 -32.26
CA ARG A 62 -22.66 1.99 -32.50
C ARG A 62 -22.10 2.08 -33.92
N GLY A 63 -22.74 1.43 -34.90
CA GLY A 63 -22.30 1.45 -36.30
C GLY A 63 -22.45 2.83 -36.92
N ILE A 64 -21.48 3.21 -37.76
CA ILE A 64 -21.43 4.51 -38.44
C ILE A 64 -21.19 4.24 -39.93
N PRO A 65 -22.07 4.76 -40.84
CA PRO A 65 -21.87 4.59 -42.27
C PRO A 65 -20.51 5.12 -42.74
N GLY A 66 -19.78 4.33 -43.51
CA GLY A 66 -18.45 4.67 -44.05
C GLY A 66 -17.31 4.45 -43.07
N GLU A 67 -17.54 4.47 -41.76
CA GLU A 67 -16.51 4.19 -40.76
C GLU A 67 -16.50 2.72 -40.32
N SER A 68 -17.66 2.11 -40.17
CA SER A 68 -17.81 0.72 -39.75
C SER A 68 -16.93 -0.24 -40.55
N GLU A 69 -17.03 -0.18 -41.88
CA GLU A 69 -16.27 -1.06 -42.77
C GLU A 69 -14.76 -0.73 -42.70
N ARG A 70 -14.40 0.57 -42.62
CA ARG A 70 -13.01 1.02 -42.51
C ARG A 70 -12.35 0.56 -41.23
N LEU A 71 -13.09 0.56 -40.10
CA LEU A 71 -12.59 0.26 -38.78
C LEU A 71 -12.75 -1.21 -38.36
N ALA A 72 -13.41 -2.04 -39.19
CA ALA A 72 -13.72 -3.43 -38.87
C ALA A 72 -12.49 -4.29 -38.51
N LYS A 73 -11.30 -3.92 -39.01
CA LYS A 73 -10.03 -4.63 -38.78
C LYS A 73 -9.01 -3.78 -38.01
N ASP A 74 -9.38 -2.58 -37.59
CA ASP A 74 -8.47 -1.70 -36.84
C ASP A 74 -8.35 -2.18 -35.39
N PRO A 75 -7.14 -2.51 -34.90
CA PRO A 75 -6.95 -2.96 -33.50
C PRO A 75 -7.40 -1.92 -32.49
N ARG A 76 -7.43 -0.62 -32.84
CA ARG A 76 -7.92 0.44 -31.97
C ARG A 76 -9.44 0.37 -31.77
N ASN A 77 -10.16 -0.22 -32.74
CA ASN A 77 -11.60 -0.39 -32.71
C ASN A 77 -12.02 -1.77 -32.16
N LEU A 78 -11.09 -2.61 -31.76
CA LEU A 78 -11.31 -3.95 -31.27
C LEU A 78 -10.85 -4.06 -29.82
N MET A 79 -11.61 -4.75 -28.99
CA MET A 79 -11.22 -5.12 -27.64
C MET A 79 -11.42 -6.59 -27.38
N LEU A 80 -10.54 -7.20 -26.58
CA LEU A 80 -10.64 -8.59 -26.16
C LEU A 80 -11.65 -8.69 -25.01
N ALA A 81 -12.68 -9.48 -25.18
CA ALA A 81 -13.74 -9.64 -24.18
C ALA A 81 -14.06 -11.12 -23.93
N CYS A 82 -14.54 -11.47 -22.74
CA CYS A 82 -15.18 -12.75 -22.52
C CYS A 82 -16.60 -12.74 -23.11
N PHE A 83 -17.17 -13.91 -23.35
CA PHE A 83 -18.51 -14.06 -23.93
C PHE A 83 -19.58 -13.21 -23.22
N ASP A 84 -19.60 -13.22 -21.88
CA ASP A 84 -20.59 -12.46 -21.10
C ASP A 84 -20.47 -10.94 -21.34
N CYS A 85 -19.23 -10.43 -21.35
CA CYS A 85 -19.00 -9.00 -21.55
C CYS A 85 -19.23 -8.59 -23.01
N HIS A 86 -18.84 -9.43 -23.97
CA HIS A 86 -19.14 -9.20 -25.38
C HIS A 86 -20.67 -9.13 -25.62
N SER A 87 -21.41 -10.10 -25.05
CA SER A 87 -22.87 -10.07 -25.13
C SER A 87 -23.49 -8.83 -24.52
N ARG A 88 -22.93 -8.29 -23.44
CA ARG A 88 -23.37 -7.01 -22.83
C ARG A 88 -23.11 -5.83 -23.76
N ILE A 89 -21.91 -5.74 -24.32
CA ILE A 89 -21.50 -4.67 -25.25
C ILE A 89 -22.44 -4.63 -26.45
N ASP A 90 -22.80 -5.79 -27.01
CA ASP A 90 -23.66 -5.86 -28.18
C ASP A 90 -25.15 -5.65 -27.88
N ARG A 91 -25.67 -6.22 -26.79
CA ARG A 91 -27.09 -6.08 -26.42
C ARG A 91 -27.43 -4.64 -26.04
N HIS A 92 -26.60 -4.05 -25.17
CA HIS A 92 -26.84 -2.71 -24.62
C HIS A 92 -26.36 -1.62 -25.58
N GLY A 93 -25.47 -1.95 -26.52
CA GLY A 93 -24.99 -1.00 -27.51
C GLY A 93 -26.09 -0.39 -28.40
N LYS A 94 -27.21 -1.10 -28.60
CA LYS A 94 -28.38 -0.56 -29.31
C LYS A 94 -29.13 0.51 -28.52
N ASN A 95 -29.03 0.46 -27.18
CA ASN A 95 -29.66 1.40 -26.25
C ASN A 95 -28.70 2.47 -25.75
N ASN A 96 -27.51 2.59 -26.34
CA ASN A 96 -26.43 3.52 -25.94
C ASN A 96 -25.97 3.39 -24.47
N GLU A 97 -26.14 2.23 -23.83
CA GLU A 97 -25.65 2.02 -22.46
C GLU A 97 -24.12 2.08 -22.37
N TYR A 98 -23.41 1.62 -23.43
CA TYR A 98 -21.95 1.72 -23.54
C TYR A 98 -21.59 2.55 -24.76
N THR A 99 -21.14 3.78 -24.52
CA THR A 99 -20.71 4.67 -25.59
C THR A 99 -19.34 4.25 -26.15
N GLN A 100 -18.99 4.73 -27.33
CA GLN A 100 -17.67 4.51 -27.94
C GLN A 100 -16.56 4.98 -27.02
N GLU A 101 -16.73 6.17 -26.42
CA GLU A 101 -15.77 6.78 -25.51
C GLU A 101 -15.53 5.92 -24.27
N GLN A 102 -16.61 5.36 -23.70
CA GLN A 102 -16.52 4.45 -22.54
C GLN A 102 -15.74 3.17 -22.89
N LEU A 103 -16.04 2.54 -24.03
CA LEU A 103 -15.36 1.31 -24.44
C LEU A 103 -13.89 1.57 -24.80
N HIS A 104 -13.59 2.67 -25.48
CA HIS A 104 -12.21 3.09 -25.72
C HIS A 104 -11.47 3.40 -24.42
N ALA A 105 -12.14 4.00 -23.44
CA ALA A 105 -11.53 4.26 -22.13
C ALA A 105 -11.22 2.94 -21.40
N MET A 106 -12.16 1.97 -21.39
CA MET A 106 -11.96 0.64 -20.80
C MET A 106 -10.75 -0.07 -21.40
N LYS A 107 -10.65 -0.09 -22.74
CA LYS A 107 -9.53 -0.66 -23.47
C LYS A 107 -8.22 0.00 -23.08
N ARG A 108 -8.13 1.33 -23.21
CA ARG A 108 -6.89 2.07 -22.87
C ARG A 108 -6.46 1.86 -21.42
N GLU A 109 -7.39 1.91 -20.46
CA GLU A 109 -7.10 1.69 -19.05
C GLU A 109 -6.55 0.29 -18.78
N HIS A 110 -7.14 -0.73 -19.43
CA HIS A 110 -6.70 -2.10 -19.28
C HIS A 110 -5.32 -2.33 -19.91
N GLU A 111 -5.12 -1.93 -21.17
CA GLU A 111 -3.84 -2.07 -21.88
C GLU A 111 -2.70 -1.31 -21.18
N ALA A 112 -2.96 -0.08 -20.73
CA ALA A 112 -1.99 0.70 -19.96
C ALA A 112 -1.62 0.04 -18.62
N ARG A 113 -2.56 -0.68 -17.97
CA ARG A 113 -2.26 -1.46 -16.76
C ARG A 113 -1.38 -2.66 -17.09
N ILE A 114 -1.68 -3.39 -18.16
CA ILE A 114 -0.87 -4.53 -18.62
C ILE A 114 0.54 -4.07 -18.96
N GLU A 115 0.68 -2.99 -19.74
CA GLU A 115 1.98 -2.42 -20.10
C GLU A 115 2.79 -2.02 -18.87
N ARG A 116 2.18 -1.37 -17.87
CA ARG A 116 2.87 -1.03 -16.60
C ARG A 116 3.41 -2.24 -15.87
N VAL A 117 2.64 -3.35 -15.85
CA VAL A 117 3.07 -4.59 -15.21
C VAL A 117 4.25 -5.23 -15.95
N TYR A 118 4.20 -5.28 -17.28
CA TYR A 118 5.25 -5.91 -18.09
C TYR A 118 6.51 -5.05 -18.24
N SER A 119 6.39 -3.73 -18.20
CA SER A 119 7.54 -2.81 -18.27
C SER A 119 8.23 -2.62 -16.92
N ALA A 120 7.64 -3.09 -15.83
CA ALA A 120 8.25 -2.98 -14.50
C ALA A 120 9.58 -3.75 -14.43
N THR A 121 10.65 -3.05 -14.08
CA THR A 121 11.98 -3.62 -13.86
C THR A 121 12.30 -3.68 -12.37
N GLY A 122 13.19 -4.59 -11.95
CA GLY A 122 13.54 -4.74 -10.54
C GLY A 122 12.41 -5.32 -9.68
N VAL A 123 11.56 -6.13 -10.29
CA VAL A 123 10.44 -6.80 -9.62
C VAL A 123 10.95 -7.72 -8.51
N ARG A 124 10.35 -7.60 -7.34
CA ARG A 124 10.65 -8.45 -6.17
C ARG A 124 9.36 -8.88 -5.48
N ASP A 125 9.40 -10.09 -4.96
CA ASP A 125 8.37 -10.56 -4.04
C ASP A 125 8.47 -9.83 -2.71
N SER A 126 7.32 -9.49 -2.13
CA SER A 126 7.22 -8.81 -0.85
C SER A 126 6.24 -9.52 0.07
N LEU A 127 6.66 -9.77 1.31
CA LEU A 127 5.83 -10.41 2.32
C LEU A 127 4.94 -9.37 3.00
N PRO A 128 3.60 -9.44 2.86
CA PRO A 128 2.69 -8.56 3.59
C PRO A 128 2.66 -8.90 5.09
N ILE A 129 2.88 -7.88 5.92
CA ILE A 129 2.71 -7.93 7.37
C ILE A 129 1.60 -6.94 7.72
N LEU A 130 0.50 -7.45 8.23
CA LEU A 130 -0.66 -6.67 8.63
C LEU A 130 -0.73 -6.63 10.15
N MET A 131 -0.94 -5.44 10.72
CA MET A 131 -1.14 -5.27 12.16
C MET A 131 -2.41 -4.48 12.42
N SER A 132 -3.25 -4.99 13.32
CA SER A 132 -4.54 -4.38 13.66
C SER A 132 -4.82 -4.50 15.17
N PHE A 133 -4.60 -3.41 15.91
CA PHE A 133 -4.98 -3.33 17.33
C PHE A 133 -5.96 -2.18 17.56
N PRO A 134 -6.84 -2.30 18.58
CA PRO A 134 -7.73 -1.22 18.97
C PRO A 134 -6.97 0.07 19.33
N VAL A 135 -7.51 1.21 18.91
CA VAL A 135 -7.06 2.55 19.30
C VAL A 135 -8.24 3.29 19.90
N GLY A 136 -8.28 3.42 21.21
CA GLY A 136 -9.49 3.86 21.90
C GLY A 136 -10.67 2.93 21.63
N ALA A 137 -11.82 3.49 21.29
CA ALA A 137 -13.03 2.72 20.91
C ALA A 137 -13.00 2.26 19.43
N HIS A 138 -12.01 2.64 18.63
CA HIS A 138 -11.92 2.27 17.22
C HIS A 138 -11.20 0.92 17.06
N VAL A 139 -11.87 0.00 16.37
CA VAL A 139 -11.30 -1.30 15.99
C VAL A 139 -11.01 -1.28 14.51
N PRO A 140 -9.76 -1.10 14.10
CA PRO A 140 -9.43 -1.01 12.69
C PRO A 140 -9.53 -2.37 12.01
N VAL A 141 -9.88 -2.36 10.73
CA VAL A 141 -9.83 -3.53 9.85
C VAL A 141 -8.81 -3.25 8.75
N VAL A 142 -7.80 -4.10 8.67
CA VAL A 142 -6.78 -4.04 7.61
C VAL A 142 -7.06 -5.18 6.62
N GLU A 143 -7.65 -4.82 5.47
CA GLU A 143 -8.06 -5.80 4.45
C GLU A 143 -6.92 -6.16 3.52
N LEU A 144 -6.59 -7.45 3.42
CA LEU A 144 -5.50 -7.97 2.60
C LEU A 144 -5.60 -7.52 1.12
N GLY A 145 -6.80 -7.53 0.55
CA GLY A 145 -7.01 -7.12 -0.85
C GLY A 145 -6.64 -5.65 -1.10
N GLN A 146 -6.96 -4.76 -0.16
CA GLN A 146 -6.56 -3.35 -0.24
C GLN A 146 -5.04 -3.20 -0.12
N ILE A 147 -4.39 -3.99 0.72
CA ILE A 147 -2.93 -3.97 0.88
C ILE A 147 -2.22 -4.50 -0.37
N HIS A 148 -2.69 -5.61 -0.96
CA HIS A 148 -2.15 -6.09 -2.23
C HIS A 148 -2.24 -5.05 -3.34
N TYR A 149 -3.38 -4.36 -3.44
CA TYR A 149 -3.55 -3.27 -4.39
C TYR A 149 -2.61 -2.10 -4.10
N ALA A 150 -2.47 -1.71 -2.83
CA ALA A 150 -1.57 -0.65 -2.41
C ALA A 150 -0.09 -0.99 -2.67
N MET A 151 0.31 -2.24 -2.45
CA MET A 151 1.67 -2.72 -2.76
C MET A 151 2.02 -2.49 -4.23
N LEU A 152 1.14 -2.91 -5.14
CA LEU A 152 1.34 -2.76 -6.57
C LEU A 152 1.36 -1.29 -6.98
N GLU A 153 0.35 -0.54 -6.59
CA GLU A 153 0.21 0.87 -6.99
C GLU A 153 1.31 1.76 -6.39
N ASN A 154 1.60 1.63 -5.09
CA ASN A 154 2.59 2.47 -4.43
C ASN A 154 4.02 2.18 -4.91
N SER A 155 4.32 0.93 -5.26
CA SER A 155 5.63 0.53 -5.77
C SER A 155 5.80 0.72 -7.28
N GLY A 156 4.78 1.19 -7.99
CA GLY A 156 4.82 1.22 -9.46
C GLY A 156 4.96 -0.18 -10.07
N TYR A 157 4.30 -1.17 -9.47
CA TYR A 157 4.32 -2.59 -9.90
C TYR A 157 5.70 -3.28 -9.77
N THR A 158 6.55 -2.81 -8.87
CA THR A 158 7.85 -3.45 -8.61
C THR A 158 7.85 -4.35 -7.37
N ARG A 159 6.80 -4.32 -6.55
CA ARG A 159 6.64 -5.17 -5.35
C ARG A 159 5.37 -5.98 -5.46
N PHE A 160 5.51 -7.29 -5.63
CA PHE A 160 4.39 -8.22 -5.74
C PHE A 160 4.16 -8.95 -4.42
N PRO A 161 2.90 -9.05 -3.95
CA PRO A 161 2.62 -9.84 -2.76
C PRO A 161 2.91 -11.32 -3.02
N VAL A 162 3.56 -11.98 -2.07
CA VAL A 162 3.63 -13.44 -2.03
C VAL A 162 2.28 -14.02 -1.61
N ASP A 163 2.05 -15.31 -1.89
CA ASP A 163 0.78 -16.00 -1.53
C ASP A 163 0.54 -16.06 0.00
N LYS A 164 1.59 -15.84 0.79
CA LYS A 164 1.55 -15.85 2.26
C LYS A 164 1.53 -14.42 2.80
N HIS A 165 0.78 -14.20 3.85
CA HIS A 165 0.82 -12.97 4.64
C HIS A 165 0.85 -13.29 6.14
N ILE A 166 1.23 -12.32 6.95
CA ILE A 166 1.29 -12.47 8.41
C ILE A 166 0.40 -11.41 9.05
N ASN A 167 -0.59 -11.86 9.80
CA ASN A 167 -1.43 -10.99 10.61
C ASN A 167 -0.91 -10.96 12.05
N ILE A 168 -0.87 -9.76 12.60
CA ILE A 168 -0.69 -9.44 14.02
C ILE A 168 -1.99 -8.74 14.41
N ASP A 169 -2.95 -9.49 14.94
CA ASP A 169 -4.27 -8.96 15.15
C ASP A 169 -4.81 -9.27 16.55
N ARG A 170 -5.99 -8.74 16.79
CA ARG A 170 -6.74 -8.85 18.02
C ARG A 170 -7.27 -10.25 18.31
N ALA A 171 -7.23 -11.20 17.35
CA ALA A 171 -7.81 -12.53 17.57
C ALA A 171 -7.21 -13.26 18.79
N ASP A 172 -6.00 -12.85 19.18
CA ASP A 172 -5.28 -13.44 20.31
C ASP A 172 -5.60 -12.79 21.67
N PHE A 173 -6.32 -11.64 21.70
CA PHE A 173 -6.75 -11.01 22.96
C PHE A 173 -7.89 -10.00 22.78
N ASP A 174 -8.83 -9.97 23.73
CA ASP A 174 -10.04 -9.15 23.66
C ASP A 174 -10.01 -8.03 24.72
N ILE A 175 -9.02 -7.14 24.63
CA ILE A 175 -8.87 -5.96 25.48
C ILE A 175 -8.59 -4.71 24.65
N PHE A 176 -9.12 -3.58 25.15
CA PHE A 176 -8.88 -2.25 24.59
C PHE A 176 -7.65 -1.59 25.24
N ASP A 177 -7.12 -0.57 24.59
CA ASP A 177 -5.89 0.11 24.99
C ASP A 177 -6.02 0.99 26.26
N ASP A 178 -7.20 1.07 26.85
CA ASP A 178 -7.46 1.66 28.18
C ASP A 178 -7.27 0.69 29.34
N SER A 179 -7.24 -0.63 29.05
CA SER A 179 -6.98 -1.65 30.07
C SER A 179 -5.51 -1.63 30.52
N PRO A 180 -5.23 -1.76 31.84
CA PRO A 180 -3.85 -1.87 32.33
C PRO A 180 -3.09 -3.06 31.74
N ASP A 181 -3.79 -4.15 31.42
CA ASP A 181 -3.21 -5.39 30.87
C ASP A 181 -2.94 -5.31 29.37
N PHE A 182 -3.38 -4.26 28.70
CA PHE A 182 -3.24 -4.13 27.25
C PHE A 182 -1.78 -4.17 26.81
N TRP A 183 -0.94 -3.32 27.37
CA TRP A 183 0.45 -3.17 26.94
C TRP A 183 1.26 -4.46 27.06
N PRO A 184 1.28 -5.16 28.20
CA PRO A 184 2.03 -6.41 28.32
C PRO A 184 1.53 -7.51 27.36
N ARG A 185 0.22 -7.59 27.13
CA ARG A 185 -0.36 -8.59 26.22
C ARG A 185 -0.08 -8.25 24.76
N ALA A 186 -0.30 -7.00 24.35
CA ALA A 186 -0.01 -6.52 23.01
C ALA A 186 1.47 -6.71 22.66
N GLU A 187 2.37 -6.33 23.59
CA GLU A 187 3.80 -6.54 23.43
C GLU A 187 4.16 -8.01 23.22
N ARG A 188 3.55 -8.92 24.01
CA ARG A 188 3.75 -10.36 23.86
C ARG A 188 3.30 -10.85 22.49
N VAL A 189 2.10 -10.47 22.05
CA VAL A 189 1.55 -10.88 20.73
C VAL A 189 2.47 -10.42 19.60
N VAL A 190 2.94 -9.17 19.63
CA VAL A 190 3.86 -8.63 18.61
C VAL A 190 5.19 -9.38 18.63
N THR A 191 5.75 -9.61 19.82
CA THR A 191 7.05 -10.29 19.98
C THR A 191 6.95 -11.76 19.56
N ASP A 192 5.95 -12.50 20.05
CA ASP A 192 5.75 -13.91 19.68
C ASP A 192 5.50 -14.08 18.18
N THR A 193 4.73 -13.18 17.57
CA THR A 193 4.49 -13.22 16.13
C THR A 193 5.77 -12.93 15.34
N TYR A 194 6.54 -11.96 15.80
CA TYR A 194 7.84 -11.67 15.18
C TYR A 194 8.77 -12.88 15.25
N GLU A 195 8.97 -13.46 16.42
CA GLU A 195 9.93 -14.56 16.63
C GLU A 195 9.50 -15.86 15.94
N ARG A 196 8.19 -16.19 15.97
CA ARG A 196 7.69 -17.47 15.46
C ARG A 196 7.25 -17.44 14.01
N ARG A 197 6.92 -16.28 13.45
CA ARG A 197 6.33 -16.18 12.11
C ARG A 197 7.10 -15.23 11.18
N ILE A 198 7.46 -14.02 11.64
CA ILE A 198 8.09 -13.02 10.76
C ILE A 198 9.56 -13.35 10.55
N GLN A 199 10.33 -13.48 11.62
CA GLN A 199 11.76 -13.73 11.55
C GLN A 199 12.12 -15.02 10.78
N PRO A 200 11.44 -16.17 11.00
CA PRO A 200 11.66 -17.37 10.21
C PRO A 200 11.40 -17.19 8.72
N GLU A 201 10.35 -16.46 8.35
CA GLU A 201 10.05 -16.17 6.92
C GLU A 201 11.11 -15.29 6.27
N ILE A 202 11.59 -14.26 6.97
CA ILE A 202 12.69 -13.40 6.50
C ILE A 202 13.96 -14.24 6.32
N THR A 203 14.27 -15.09 7.29
CA THR A 203 15.46 -15.94 7.25
C THR A 203 15.38 -16.98 6.12
N ALA A 204 14.25 -17.62 5.93
CA ALA A 204 14.03 -18.60 4.87
C ALA A 204 14.20 -18.00 3.45
N ARG A 205 14.01 -16.70 3.31
CA ARG A 205 14.20 -15.94 2.06
C ARG A 205 15.63 -15.42 1.89
N GLY A 206 16.58 -15.94 2.65
CA GLY A 206 18.01 -15.66 2.50
C GLY A 206 18.45 -14.26 2.94
N GLY A 207 17.69 -13.59 3.81
CA GLY A 207 18.00 -12.25 4.33
C GLY A 207 17.83 -11.10 3.32
N THR A 208 17.45 -11.41 2.07
CA THR A 208 17.13 -10.44 1.01
C THR A 208 15.62 -10.22 0.86
N ALA A 209 14.86 -10.69 1.84
CA ALA A 209 13.41 -10.53 1.84
C ALA A 209 13.02 -9.06 1.85
N HIS A 210 12.10 -8.70 0.96
CA HIS A 210 11.36 -7.45 1.07
C HIS A 210 10.07 -7.69 1.84
N ILE A 211 9.69 -6.78 2.72
CA ILE A 211 8.44 -6.83 3.47
C ILE A 211 7.59 -5.59 3.18
N THR A 212 6.28 -5.73 3.23
CA THR A 212 5.36 -4.59 3.19
C THR A 212 4.57 -4.56 4.49
N ILE A 213 4.61 -3.44 5.19
CA ILE A 213 3.99 -3.27 6.49
C ILE A 213 2.77 -2.36 6.34
N ALA A 214 1.60 -2.88 6.69
CA ALA A 214 0.35 -2.14 6.82
C ALA A 214 -0.15 -2.29 8.26
N ALA A 215 0.10 -1.30 9.09
CA ALA A 215 -0.14 -1.40 10.53
C ALA A 215 -1.03 -0.27 11.03
N PHE A 216 -2.11 -0.62 11.71
CA PHE A 216 -2.98 0.31 12.42
C PHE A 216 -3.08 -0.13 13.89
N ALA A 217 -2.39 0.57 14.76
CA ALA A 217 -2.29 0.23 16.18
C ALA A 217 -1.91 1.48 16.99
N PRO A 218 -1.99 1.44 18.34
CA PRO A 218 -1.39 2.48 19.17
C PRO A 218 0.09 2.69 18.84
N ILE A 219 0.52 3.95 18.86
CA ILE A 219 1.87 4.35 18.46
C ILE A 219 2.99 3.52 19.11
N PRO A 220 2.96 3.22 20.44
CA PRO A 220 4.00 2.40 21.06
C PRO A 220 4.12 0.99 20.46
N MET A 221 3.00 0.38 20.03
CA MET A 221 3.01 -0.94 19.40
C MET A 221 3.58 -0.91 17.98
N LEU A 222 3.32 0.16 17.22
CA LEU A 222 3.94 0.38 15.91
C LEU A 222 5.46 0.53 16.03
N MET A 223 5.92 1.30 17.02
CA MET A 223 7.35 1.44 17.32
C MET A 223 7.96 0.11 17.78
N LYS A 224 7.24 -0.71 18.57
CA LYS A 224 7.71 -2.05 18.99
C LYS A 224 7.90 -2.96 17.79
N LEU A 225 6.93 -3.02 16.87
CA LEU A 225 7.07 -3.79 15.63
C LEU A 225 8.30 -3.30 14.82
N GLY A 226 8.45 -1.99 14.68
CA GLY A 226 9.61 -1.40 14.00
C GLY A 226 10.94 -1.79 14.65
N ALA A 227 11.04 -1.72 15.98
CA ALA A 227 12.24 -2.07 16.74
C ALA A 227 12.65 -3.55 16.59
N LEU A 228 11.66 -4.47 16.54
CA LEU A 228 11.90 -5.89 16.29
C LEU A 228 12.39 -6.17 14.87
N LEU A 229 11.81 -5.49 13.87
CA LEU A 229 12.20 -5.62 12.46
C LEU A 229 13.59 -5.02 12.18
N GLY A 230 13.92 -3.91 12.81
CA GLY A 230 15.17 -3.19 12.58
C GLY A 230 15.32 -2.66 11.15
N ASP A 231 16.53 -2.23 10.80
CA ASP A 231 16.87 -1.61 9.52
C ASP A 231 17.43 -2.59 8.47
N LYS A 232 17.77 -3.81 8.87
CA LYS A 232 18.41 -4.80 8.00
C LYS A 232 17.50 -5.37 6.92
N THR A 233 16.18 -5.40 7.17
CA THR A 233 15.20 -5.91 6.22
C THR A 233 14.64 -4.75 5.39
N GLU A 234 14.75 -4.84 4.07
CA GLU A 234 14.14 -3.85 3.18
C GLU A 234 12.62 -3.87 3.35
N ALA A 235 12.01 -2.72 3.57
CA ALA A 235 10.58 -2.63 3.84
C ALA A 235 9.93 -1.44 3.16
N MET A 236 8.72 -1.65 2.66
CA MET A 236 7.76 -0.61 2.31
C MET A 236 6.77 -0.47 3.47
N VAL A 237 6.81 0.66 4.15
CA VAL A 237 5.89 0.94 5.27
C VAL A 237 4.77 1.83 4.77
N LEU A 238 3.57 1.28 4.71
CA LEU A 238 2.39 2.00 4.24
C LEU A 238 1.86 2.96 5.31
N ASP A 239 1.27 4.07 4.87
CA ASP A 239 0.50 4.98 5.71
C ASP A 239 -0.95 5.03 5.26
N LEU A 240 -1.81 5.60 6.11
CA LEU A 240 -3.23 5.79 5.86
C LEU A 240 -3.56 7.30 5.91
N PRO A 241 -3.15 8.08 4.88
CA PRO A 241 -3.32 9.53 4.88
C PRO A 241 -4.78 10.00 4.77
N GLY A 242 -5.71 9.08 4.65
CA GLY A 242 -7.16 9.27 4.58
C GLY A 242 -7.86 7.98 4.95
N ASP A 243 -8.64 7.43 4.03
CA ASP A 243 -9.36 6.15 4.16
C ASP A 243 -8.73 5.01 3.34
N ARG A 244 -7.59 5.24 2.70
CA ARG A 244 -6.92 4.28 1.80
C ARG A 244 -5.43 4.20 2.06
N TRP A 245 -4.87 3.01 1.90
CA TRP A 245 -3.43 2.74 1.97
C TRP A 245 -2.65 3.19 0.72
N LEU A 246 -3.25 4.04 -0.11
CA LEU A 246 -2.66 4.55 -1.34
C LEU A 246 -1.94 5.87 -1.09
N TRP A 247 -0.74 5.95 -1.61
CA TRP A 247 0.08 7.13 -1.55
C TRP A 247 -0.33 8.16 -2.61
N ASP A 248 -0.17 9.42 -2.25
CA ASP A 248 -0.46 10.53 -3.16
C ASP A 248 0.63 10.60 -4.24
N LYS A 249 0.20 10.48 -5.49
CA LYS A 249 1.10 10.54 -6.66
C LYS A 249 1.18 11.92 -7.29
N ARG A 250 0.59 12.94 -6.68
CA ARG A 250 0.63 14.31 -7.22
C ARG A 250 2.04 14.87 -7.09
N PRO A 251 2.63 15.40 -8.20
CA PRO A 251 4.00 15.91 -8.21
C PRO A 251 4.19 17.20 -7.41
N GLU A 252 3.11 17.87 -7.01
CA GLU A 252 3.14 19.20 -6.37
C GLU A 252 3.26 19.16 -4.84
N CYS A 253 3.34 17.98 -4.24
CA CYS A 253 3.51 17.84 -2.80
C CYS A 253 5.00 17.95 -2.44
N SER A 254 5.45 19.12 -2.03
CA SER A 254 6.79 19.28 -1.42
C SER A 254 6.92 18.42 -0.18
N ALA A 255 8.12 17.86 0.03
CA ALA A 255 8.43 17.09 1.23
C ALA A 255 8.22 17.93 2.49
N PRO A 256 7.71 17.32 3.59
CA PRO A 256 7.53 18.03 4.85
C PRO A 256 8.87 18.49 5.40
N GLN A 257 8.88 19.66 6.01
CA GLN A 257 10.04 20.19 6.69
C GLN A 257 9.94 19.91 8.18
N PHE A 258 11.09 19.56 8.78
CA PHE A 258 11.20 19.26 10.19
C PHE A 258 12.18 20.23 10.86
N THR A 259 12.02 20.44 12.15
CA THR A 259 12.92 21.26 12.94
C THR A 259 13.14 20.63 14.30
N TYR A 260 14.34 20.80 14.81
CA TYR A 260 14.74 20.37 16.15
C TYR A 260 15.94 21.19 16.62
N ASP A 261 16.00 21.38 17.92
CA ASP A 261 17.16 22.00 18.57
C ASP A 261 17.69 21.03 19.64
N VAL A 262 18.95 20.66 19.51
CA VAL A 262 19.63 19.73 20.41
C VAL A 262 20.89 20.40 20.91
N PRO A 263 20.96 20.76 22.20
CA PRO A 263 22.17 21.27 22.81
C PRO A 263 23.36 20.32 22.67
N ASP A 264 24.57 20.86 22.62
CA ASP A 264 25.81 20.06 22.50
C ASP A 264 26.01 19.08 23.64
N THR A 265 25.43 19.36 24.81
CA THR A 265 25.50 18.49 25.99
C THR A 265 24.12 18.38 26.62
N LEU A 266 23.71 17.15 26.86
CA LEU A 266 22.43 16.81 27.49
C LEU A 266 22.63 15.84 28.67
N PRO A 267 21.68 15.76 29.59
CA PRO A 267 21.65 14.72 30.61
C PRO A 267 21.67 13.33 29.99
N ARG A 268 22.13 12.32 30.73
CA ARG A 268 22.10 10.91 30.31
C ARG A 268 20.72 10.46 29.96
N GLU A 269 19.69 10.95 30.62
CA GLU A 269 18.27 10.64 30.46
C GLU A 269 17.51 11.87 29.94
N VAL A 270 16.80 11.72 28.83
CA VAL A 270 16.13 12.82 28.12
C VAL A 270 14.75 12.44 27.68
N ALA A 271 13.81 13.36 27.78
CA ALA A 271 12.50 13.31 27.20
C ALA A 271 12.53 13.91 25.78
N ALA A 272 12.19 13.13 24.76
CA ALA A 272 12.06 13.59 23.38
C ALA A 272 10.60 13.61 22.97
N VAL A 273 10.07 14.79 22.72
CA VAL A 273 8.74 15.04 22.20
C VAL A 273 8.82 14.97 20.67
N VAL A 274 7.91 14.19 20.03
CA VAL A 274 7.91 14.00 18.59
C VAL A 274 6.55 14.42 18.02
N SER A 275 6.50 15.65 17.45
CA SER A 275 5.28 16.32 16.99
C SER A 275 5.20 16.31 15.46
N ILE A 276 4.56 15.29 14.85
CA ILE A 276 4.46 15.11 13.39
C ILE A 276 3.02 15.16 12.91
N SER A 277 2.15 14.30 13.44
CA SER A 277 0.73 14.27 13.07
C SER A 277 -0.10 15.30 13.82
N ASN A 278 0.39 15.73 14.99
CA ASN A 278 -0.20 16.76 15.84
C ASN A 278 0.92 17.32 16.74
N ARG A 279 0.65 18.42 17.42
CA ARG A 279 1.53 18.88 18.50
C ARG A 279 1.35 17.99 19.71
N ALA A 280 2.41 17.32 20.10
CA ALA A 280 2.39 16.49 21.31
C ALA A 280 2.47 17.39 22.56
N VAL A 281 1.83 16.95 23.64
CA VAL A 281 1.89 17.64 24.92
C VAL A 281 3.26 17.39 25.54
N HIS A 282 3.91 18.45 26.01
CA HIS A 282 5.22 18.31 26.71
C HIS A 282 5.01 17.65 28.07
N PRO A 283 5.85 16.66 28.42
CA PRO A 283 5.82 16.09 29.78
C PRO A 283 6.33 17.11 30.81
N ALA A 284 5.82 17.01 32.02
CA ALA A 284 6.27 17.84 33.13
C ALA A 284 7.61 17.33 33.71
N THR A 285 8.69 17.40 32.91
CA THR A 285 10.03 16.93 33.29
C THR A 285 11.07 17.89 32.77
N ALA A 286 12.28 17.87 33.37
CA ALA A 286 13.42 18.62 32.89
C ALA A 286 14.11 17.91 31.73
N GLY A 287 14.89 18.62 30.90
CA GLY A 287 15.67 18.04 29.83
C GLY A 287 14.79 17.55 28.66
N VAL A 288 13.81 18.35 28.24
CA VAL A 288 12.95 18.06 27.12
C VAL A 288 13.56 18.60 25.83
N VAL A 289 13.67 17.76 24.80
CA VAL A 289 13.99 18.15 23.43
C VAL A 289 12.79 17.85 22.54
N GLU A 290 12.60 18.62 21.47
CA GLU A 290 11.50 18.39 20.55
C GLU A 290 12.00 18.23 19.12
N PHE A 291 11.50 17.17 18.46
CA PHE A 291 11.53 17.02 17.01
C PHE A 291 10.12 17.27 16.47
N ARG A 292 9.98 18.23 15.57
CA ARG A 292 8.64 18.58 15.08
C ARG A 292 8.62 18.89 13.60
N ALA A 293 7.51 18.57 12.96
CA ALA A 293 7.18 19.13 11.66
C ALA A 293 6.87 20.64 11.81
N LEU A 294 7.19 21.45 10.80
CA LEU A 294 6.80 22.87 10.82
C LEU A 294 5.28 23.03 10.89
N GLU A 295 4.56 22.19 10.16
CA GLU A 295 3.09 22.16 10.12
C GLU A 295 2.56 20.75 10.43
N PRO A 296 2.49 20.35 11.72
CA PRO A 296 2.03 19.04 12.12
C PRO A 296 0.59 18.79 11.66
N ASN A 297 0.37 17.69 10.93
CA ASN A 297 -0.97 17.24 10.51
C ASN A 297 -0.99 15.74 10.22
N ARG A 298 -2.18 15.10 10.31
CA ARG A 298 -2.33 13.65 10.16
C ARG A 298 -1.94 13.13 8.78
N GLY A 299 -2.09 13.93 7.74
CA GLY A 299 -1.76 13.56 6.36
C GLY A 299 -0.40 14.09 5.89
N ILE A 300 0.54 14.34 6.78
CA ILE A 300 1.84 14.94 6.44
C ILE A 300 2.73 13.98 5.65
N ILE A 301 2.68 12.67 5.94
CA ILE A 301 3.37 11.64 5.18
C ILE A 301 2.41 11.13 4.10
N ARG A 302 2.64 11.51 2.85
CA ARG A 302 1.74 11.22 1.73
C ARG A 302 2.29 10.23 0.71
N ASN A 303 3.61 10.05 0.69
CA ASN A 303 4.31 9.19 -0.25
C ASN A 303 5.65 8.72 0.33
N GLU A 304 6.37 7.87 -0.38
CA GLU A 304 7.68 7.33 0.04
C GLU A 304 8.73 8.44 0.19
N GLU A 305 8.71 9.46 -0.66
CA GLU A 305 9.69 10.58 -0.59
C GLU A 305 9.51 11.36 0.72
N HIS A 306 8.26 11.60 1.14
CA HIS A 306 7.97 12.22 2.43
C HIS A 306 8.46 11.37 3.61
N LEU A 307 8.24 10.04 3.53
CA LEU A 307 8.71 9.13 4.57
C LEU A 307 10.23 9.06 4.59
N GLN A 308 10.88 9.12 3.44
CA GLN A 308 12.33 9.16 3.34
C GLN A 308 12.93 10.47 3.90
N ALA A 309 12.34 11.62 3.59
CA ALA A 309 12.73 12.88 4.17
C ALA A 309 12.62 12.85 5.70
N PHE A 310 11.52 12.30 6.21
CA PHE A 310 11.36 12.08 7.65
C PHE A 310 12.46 11.20 8.23
N ARG A 311 12.75 10.04 7.60
CA ARG A 311 13.82 9.12 8.07
C ARG A 311 15.18 9.80 8.16
N GLN A 312 15.54 10.60 7.17
CA GLN A 312 16.82 11.31 7.13
C GLN A 312 16.94 12.33 8.27
N GLU A 313 15.91 13.17 8.45
CA GLU A 313 15.90 14.18 9.49
C GLU A 313 15.82 13.58 10.90
N PHE A 314 14.97 12.56 11.09
CA PHE A 314 14.85 11.92 12.39
C PHE A 314 16.12 11.14 12.78
N ASN A 315 16.78 10.47 11.83
CA ASN A 315 18.07 9.85 12.08
C ASN A 315 19.13 10.87 12.48
N SER A 316 19.17 12.03 11.82
CA SER A 316 20.07 13.14 12.17
C SER A 316 19.80 13.64 13.59
N PHE A 317 18.54 13.76 13.99
CA PHE A 317 18.13 14.09 15.35
C PHE A 317 18.62 13.05 16.37
N LEU A 318 18.39 11.75 16.12
CA LEU A 318 18.85 10.68 17.01
C LEU A 318 20.38 10.71 17.18
N MET A 319 21.12 10.91 16.08
CA MET A 319 22.58 10.99 16.13
C MET A 319 23.08 12.20 16.93
N ARG A 320 22.38 13.34 16.90
CA ARG A 320 22.70 14.49 17.76
C ARG A 320 22.47 14.18 19.24
N LEU A 321 21.36 13.50 19.59
CA LEU A 321 21.12 13.07 20.97
C LEU A 321 22.24 12.18 21.52
N VAL A 322 22.67 11.21 20.70
CA VAL A 322 23.78 10.32 21.08
C VAL A 322 25.07 11.07 21.30
N ARG A 323 25.40 12.01 20.40
CA ARG A 323 26.61 12.87 20.53
C ARG A 323 26.55 13.80 21.75
N ALA A 324 25.36 14.30 22.09
CA ALA A 324 25.14 15.12 23.28
C ALA A 324 25.20 14.34 24.60
N GLY A 325 25.39 13.02 24.56
CA GLY A 325 25.59 12.17 25.74
C GLY A 325 24.36 11.38 26.22
N VAL A 326 23.24 11.46 25.49
CA VAL A 326 22.01 10.73 25.86
C VAL A 326 22.21 9.23 25.78
N ARG A 327 21.75 8.51 26.82
CA ARG A 327 21.78 7.04 26.90
C ARG A 327 20.41 6.42 27.15
N VAL A 328 19.56 7.13 27.88
CA VAL A 328 18.18 6.73 28.16
C VAL A 328 17.24 7.73 27.49
N LEU A 329 16.38 7.22 26.61
CA LEU A 329 15.50 8.04 25.79
C LEU A 329 14.03 7.75 26.13
N HIS A 330 13.28 8.77 26.49
CA HIS A 330 11.84 8.73 26.68
C HIS A 330 11.15 9.41 25.51
N LEU A 331 10.42 8.65 24.69
CA LEU A 331 9.68 9.14 23.52
C LEU A 331 8.24 9.49 23.87
N TYR A 332 7.82 10.70 23.53
CA TYR A 332 6.47 11.24 23.70
C TYR A 332 5.90 11.57 22.32
N PRO A 333 5.38 10.56 21.59
CA PRO A 333 5.09 10.71 20.17
C PRO A 333 3.66 11.14 19.87
N ALA A 334 3.52 12.01 18.84
CA ALA A 334 2.31 12.24 18.09
C ALA A 334 2.68 12.09 16.60
N THR A 335 2.66 10.87 16.09
CA THR A 335 3.25 10.50 14.80
C THR A 335 2.27 9.72 13.92
N PRO A 336 2.35 9.85 12.57
CA PRO A 336 1.61 9.00 11.64
C PRO A 336 2.03 7.53 11.78
N LEU A 337 1.22 6.63 11.21
CA LEU A 337 1.43 5.17 11.32
C LEU A 337 2.79 4.74 10.78
N SER A 338 3.12 5.16 9.56
CA SER A 338 4.39 4.82 8.91
C SER A 338 5.59 5.37 9.66
N ALA A 339 5.54 6.64 10.07
CA ALA A 339 6.60 7.28 10.84
C ALA A 339 6.83 6.58 12.19
N SER A 340 5.75 6.09 12.84
CA SER A 340 5.85 5.34 14.09
C SER A 340 6.62 4.03 13.93
N VAL A 341 6.33 3.27 12.87
CA VAL A 341 7.08 2.04 12.55
C VAL A 341 8.54 2.38 12.23
N GLU A 342 8.79 3.40 11.43
CA GLU A 342 10.15 3.80 11.03
C GLU A 342 10.97 4.32 12.21
N ILE A 343 10.38 5.05 13.16
CA ILE A 343 11.07 5.40 14.41
C ILE A 343 11.60 4.15 15.10
N GLY A 344 10.75 3.14 15.27
CA GLY A 344 11.18 1.86 15.86
C GLY A 344 12.33 1.22 15.09
N ARG A 345 12.25 1.18 13.76
CA ARG A 345 13.28 0.60 12.88
C ARG A 345 14.63 1.30 12.97
N MET A 346 14.63 2.63 13.22
CA MET A 346 15.85 3.44 13.35
C MET A 346 16.51 3.34 14.73
N LEU A 347 15.83 2.82 15.75
CA LEU A 347 16.37 2.63 17.10
C LEU A 347 17.28 1.40 17.15
N LEU A 348 18.46 1.53 16.58
CA LEU A 348 19.43 0.43 16.49
C LEU A 348 19.91 -0.03 17.88
N PRO A 349 20.25 -1.33 18.02
CA PRO A 349 20.61 -1.93 19.32
C PRO A 349 21.75 -1.26 20.10
N LYS A 350 22.63 -0.51 19.44
CA LYS A 350 23.81 0.13 20.06
C LYS A 350 23.65 1.64 20.26
N THR A 351 22.52 2.24 19.88
CA THR A 351 22.35 3.70 19.89
C THR A 351 22.07 4.22 21.28
N PHE A 352 21.10 3.63 21.98
CA PHE A 352 20.72 3.97 23.35
C PHE A 352 20.78 2.72 24.23
N GLU A 353 20.95 2.89 25.53
CA GLU A 353 20.91 1.79 26.50
C GLU A 353 19.46 1.41 26.80
N GLU A 354 18.60 2.39 26.94
CA GLU A 354 17.16 2.20 27.15
C GLU A 354 16.34 3.16 26.29
N VAL A 355 15.22 2.69 25.80
CA VAL A 355 14.21 3.49 25.09
C VAL A 355 12.83 3.16 25.61
N HIS A 356 12.16 4.14 26.19
CA HIS A 356 10.82 4.06 26.71
C HIS A 356 9.85 4.84 25.84
N VAL A 357 8.71 4.27 25.47
CA VAL A 357 7.67 4.96 24.72
C VAL A 357 6.47 5.19 25.61
N TRP A 358 5.98 6.41 25.57
CA TRP A 358 4.83 6.87 26.34
C TRP A 358 3.61 7.01 25.44
N GLU A 359 2.44 6.74 25.98
CA GLU A 359 1.16 6.94 25.30
C GLU A 359 0.38 8.07 25.98
N TRP A 360 -0.18 8.94 25.14
CA TRP A 360 -1.05 10.02 25.62
C TRP A 360 -2.44 9.49 25.96
N LYS A 361 -2.77 9.49 27.22
CA LYS A 361 -4.13 9.20 27.72
C LYS A 361 -4.59 10.42 28.53
N ALA A 362 -5.31 11.32 27.87
CA ALA A 362 -5.71 12.60 28.44
C ALA A 362 -6.23 12.46 29.88
N PRO A 363 -5.77 13.28 30.79
CA PRO A 363 -4.91 14.45 30.62
C PRO A 363 -3.41 14.17 30.84
N THR A 364 -2.92 12.94 30.80
CA THR A 364 -1.53 12.61 31.16
C THR A 364 -0.90 11.58 30.24
N TRP A 365 0.44 11.55 30.25
CA TRP A 365 1.23 10.49 29.64
C TRP A 365 1.30 9.25 30.55
N LYS A 366 1.20 8.08 29.97
CA LYS A 366 1.38 6.78 30.65
C LYS A 366 2.51 6.01 29.99
N ALA A 367 3.36 5.39 30.80
CA ALA A 367 4.36 4.47 30.26
C ALA A 367 3.66 3.31 29.53
N ALA A 368 4.04 3.05 28.31
CA ALA A 368 3.40 2.06 27.46
C ALA A 368 4.31 0.86 27.20
N VAL A 369 5.47 1.08 26.58
CA VAL A 369 6.37 -0.01 26.20
C VAL A 369 7.83 0.39 26.34
N ARG A 370 8.68 -0.57 26.70
CA ARG A 370 10.13 -0.47 26.60
C ARG A 370 10.57 -1.18 25.32
N LEU A 371 11.19 -0.42 24.42
CA LEU A 371 11.69 -0.98 23.16
C LEU A 371 13.03 -1.69 23.34
N LYS A 372 13.76 -1.24 24.38
CA LYS A 372 15.10 -1.71 24.68
C LYS A 372 15.41 -1.61 26.17
#